data_17fea39047d9c98dfbb0fda8abdda26a
#
_entry.id   17fea39047d9c98dfbb0fda8abdda26a
#
_cell.length_a   1.000
_cell.length_b   1.000
_cell.length_c   1.000
_cell.angle_alpha   90.00
_cell.angle_beta   90.00
_cell.angle_gamma   90.00
#
_symmetry.space_group_name_H-M   'P 1'
#
loop_
_entity.id
_entity.type
_entity.pdbx_description
1 polymer ?
#
loop_
_entity_poly.entity_id
_entity_poly.type
_entity_poly.pdbx_seq_one_letter_code
_entity_poly.pdbx_strand_id
1 'polypeptide(L)'
;MSKARVARLLAVLFVSAAAFAQSPCPTATLNPSATFSGDLVCLVPQVYGPGGLVGTNNAGPINPTTRFHHEVHFQASSVESFSPLNSEIGVQLSQLPFASPASGFVFSFNPSLGVVSRTTESFGPILTERADTIGRHKLFLGVSYQYFDFDKVDGVDLRNFGAVFHHEPIPGNFVFANDIVTTSNRVDLKVHQVTAVATFGLTNRLDLSVAIPIVDVRMGFSSAAAIVSFESPCCIHNFAIPSPYPSHEMVLSNSQAIFSNANSALGVGDVVFRGKFQAVKGEKAGLAFGMDVHAPTGDAKNFLGSGTAGVRPFATFSYAARVSPHATVGYLWNGQSILAGNITAGTKAHLPDVVTYSAGADAGLTRRLTLVVDFIGQSLRKATQIRSSSFVDFLGTSHPNIATSTGTINQASVAVGGKANLVGRLVFSADVLFRVNDAGLHSKPVPLAGISYTF
;
A
#
# COMPACT_ATOMS: atom_id res chain seq x y z
N MET A 1 7.09 -12.74 -42.66
CA MET A 1 6.00 -12.09 -41.90
C MET A 1 6.13 -10.59 -42.03
N SER A 2 5.11 -9.90 -42.55
CA SER A 2 5.19 -8.49 -42.96
C SER A 2 5.22 -7.58 -41.71
N LYS A 3 6.02 -6.49 -41.81
CA LYS A 3 6.15 -5.43 -40.77
C LYS A 3 4.79 -4.87 -40.29
N ALA A 4 3.75 -4.98 -41.10
CA ALA A 4 2.39 -4.54 -40.79
C ALA A 4 1.66 -5.46 -39.77
N ARG A 5 2.05 -6.72 -39.61
CA ARG A 5 1.45 -7.61 -38.60
C ARG A 5 2.02 -7.43 -37.23
N VAL A 6 3.28 -7.01 -37.10
CA VAL A 6 3.93 -6.71 -35.81
C VAL A 6 3.40 -5.39 -35.25
N ALA A 7 3.14 -4.38 -36.10
CA ALA A 7 2.55 -3.11 -35.68
C ALA A 7 1.09 -3.27 -35.19
N ARG A 8 0.32 -4.22 -35.75
CA ARG A 8 -1.03 -4.51 -35.29
C ARG A 8 -1.08 -5.29 -33.97
N LEU A 9 -0.07 -6.12 -33.67
CA LEU A 9 0.03 -6.81 -32.36
C LEU A 9 0.41 -5.84 -31.22
N LEU A 10 1.22 -4.81 -31.50
CA LEU A 10 1.56 -3.77 -30.52
C LEU A 10 0.40 -2.77 -30.28
N ALA A 11 -0.47 -2.55 -31.28
CA ALA A 11 -1.62 -1.66 -31.13
C ALA A 11 -2.80 -2.27 -30.32
N VAL A 12 -2.85 -3.59 -30.16
CA VAL A 12 -3.90 -4.28 -29.41
C VAL A 12 -3.61 -4.28 -27.88
N LEU A 13 -2.38 -3.97 -27.46
CA LEU A 13 -2.02 -3.87 -26.04
C LEU A 13 -2.33 -2.51 -25.39
N PHE A 14 -2.73 -1.50 -26.17
CA PHE A 14 -3.36 -0.28 -25.68
C PHE A 14 -4.90 -0.40 -25.77
N VAL A 15 -5.47 -1.46 -25.23
CA VAL A 15 -6.86 -1.39 -24.81
C VAL A 15 -6.90 -0.34 -23.72
N SER A 16 -7.43 0.83 -24.07
CA SER A 16 -7.86 1.84 -23.13
C SER A 16 -8.71 1.12 -22.09
N ALA A 17 -8.12 0.84 -20.93
CA ALA A 17 -8.90 0.63 -19.71
C ALA A 17 -9.75 1.90 -19.63
N ALA A 18 -11.02 1.78 -20.01
CA ALA A 18 -12.00 2.83 -19.73
C ALA A 18 -11.81 3.09 -18.23
N ALA A 19 -11.30 4.26 -17.91
CA ALA A 19 -11.25 4.72 -16.53
C ALA A 19 -12.73 4.81 -16.13
N PHE A 20 -13.28 3.73 -15.60
CA PHE A 20 -14.55 3.77 -14.91
C PHE A 20 -14.35 4.86 -13.86
N ALA A 21 -15.11 5.94 -13.98
CA ALA A 21 -15.17 6.97 -12.98
C ALA A 21 -15.49 6.24 -11.66
N GLN A 22 -14.46 6.12 -10.81
CA GLN A 22 -14.63 5.41 -9.56
C GLN A 22 -15.62 6.21 -8.73
N SER A 23 -16.77 5.62 -8.43
CA SER A 23 -17.76 6.27 -7.59
C SER A 23 -17.15 6.55 -6.23
N PRO A 24 -17.30 7.73 -5.67
CA PRO A 24 -16.84 8.03 -4.32
C PRO A 24 -17.51 7.12 -3.30
N CYS A 25 -17.00 7.10 -2.09
CA CYS A 25 -17.74 6.52 -0.98
C CYS A 25 -19.08 7.24 -0.88
N PRO A 26 -20.22 6.55 -1.00
CA PRO A 26 -21.52 7.21 -0.93
C PRO A 26 -21.64 7.89 0.43
N THR A 27 -21.75 9.22 0.41
CA THR A 27 -22.05 10.00 1.59
C THR A 27 -23.55 10.28 1.60
N ALA A 28 -24.25 9.71 2.58
CA ALA A 28 -25.62 10.09 2.79
C ALA A 28 -25.67 11.47 3.41
N THR A 29 -25.98 12.47 2.64
CA THR A 29 -26.63 13.64 3.20
C THR A 29 -28.00 13.20 3.71
N LEU A 30 -28.12 12.84 5.00
CA LEU A 30 -29.36 12.59 5.71
C LEU A 30 -30.37 11.60 5.04
N ASN A 31 -29.90 10.74 4.14
CA ASN A 31 -30.77 9.77 3.50
C ASN A 31 -30.68 8.43 4.26
N PRO A 32 -31.73 8.01 4.97
CA PRO A 32 -31.75 6.71 5.67
C PRO A 32 -31.62 5.50 4.74
N SER A 33 -31.69 5.70 3.43
CA SER A 33 -31.50 4.65 2.41
C SER A 33 -30.06 4.52 1.91
N ALA A 34 -29.12 5.32 2.40
CA ALA A 34 -27.74 5.19 1.98
C ALA A 34 -27.15 3.86 2.47
N THR A 35 -26.55 3.14 1.57
CA THR A 35 -25.90 1.86 1.85
C THR A 35 -24.41 2.04 2.04
N PHE A 36 -23.80 1.22 2.88
CA PHE A 36 -22.36 1.11 2.96
C PHE A 36 -21.78 0.70 1.60
N SER A 37 -20.68 1.31 1.23
CA SER A 37 -19.89 0.82 0.12
C SER A 37 -19.17 -0.47 0.52
N GLY A 38 -19.17 -1.46 -0.37
CA GLY A 38 -18.34 -2.67 -0.22
C GLY A 38 -16.85 -2.42 -0.46
N ASP A 39 -16.46 -1.23 -0.92
CA ASP A 39 -15.07 -0.89 -1.26
C ASP A 39 -14.23 -0.64 -0.01
N LEU A 40 -13.01 -1.18 0.06
CA LEU A 40 -12.13 -1.04 1.22
C LEU A 40 -11.73 0.42 1.51
N VAL A 41 -11.62 1.27 0.49
CA VAL A 41 -11.35 2.71 0.66
C VAL A 41 -12.44 3.44 1.44
N CYS A 42 -13.65 2.88 1.54
CA CYS A 42 -14.77 3.47 2.27
C CYS A 42 -14.89 2.94 3.71
N LEU A 43 -14.16 1.87 4.04
CA LEU A 43 -14.30 1.18 5.32
C LEU A 43 -14.03 2.10 6.52
N VAL A 44 -12.94 2.85 6.50
CA VAL A 44 -12.57 3.77 7.59
C VAL A 44 -13.45 5.02 7.60
N PRO A 45 -13.62 5.76 6.48
CA PRO A 45 -14.49 6.95 6.46
C PRO A 45 -15.95 6.66 6.81
N GLN A 46 -16.44 5.46 6.53
CA GLN A 46 -17.84 5.08 6.77
C GLN A 46 -18.04 4.22 8.04
N VAL A 47 -17.06 4.14 8.94
CA VAL A 47 -17.21 3.31 10.16
C VAL A 47 -18.41 3.75 11.01
N TYR A 48 -18.73 5.04 11.02
CA TYR A 48 -19.88 5.61 11.74
C TYR A 48 -21.17 5.66 10.89
N GLY A 49 -21.17 5.08 9.73
CA GLY A 49 -22.22 5.17 8.73
C GLY A 49 -21.83 5.99 7.52
N PRO A 50 -22.60 5.86 6.40
CA PRO A 50 -22.29 6.58 5.16
C PRO A 50 -22.32 8.11 5.30
N GLY A 51 -23.04 8.64 6.28
CA GLY A 51 -23.11 10.08 6.58
C GLY A 51 -22.14 10.57 7.65
N GLY A 52 -21.27 9.72 8.20
CA GLY A 52 -20.43 10.04 9.35
C GLY A 52 -21.13 9.82 10.69
N LEU A 53 -20.54 10.33 11.77
CA LEU A 53 -21.03 10.13 13.12
C LEU A 53 -22.32 10.94 13.39
N VAL A 54 -23.38 10.24 13.76
CA VAL A 54 -24.69 10.81 14.07
C VAL A 54 -24.93 10.82 15.56
N GLY A 55 -25.24 12.00 16.12
CA GLY A 55 -25.64 12.17 17.50
C GLY A 55 -27.12 12.56 17.61
N THR A 56 -27.75 12.23 18.72
CA THR A 56 -29.11 12.68 19.07
C THR A 56 -29.09 13.52 20.33
N ASN A 57 -30.14 14.29 20.55
CA ASN A 57 -30.33 15.10 21.75
C ASN A 57 -31.50 14.55 22.59
N ASN A 58 -31.32 14.49 23.91
CA ASN A 58 -32.35 13.99 24.85
C ASN A 58 -33.48 15.01 25.16
N ALA A 59 -33.47 16.21 24.58
CA ALA A 59 -34.42 17.27 24.93
C ALA A 59 -35.77 17.08 24.25
N GLY A 60 -36.69 16.33 24.89
CA GLY A 60 -38.10 16.37 24.65
C GLY A 60 -38.64 15.69 23.37
N PRO A 61 -39.92 15.79 23.08
CA PRO A 61 -40.52 15.18 21.87
C PRO A 61 -39.88 15.81 20.63
N ILE A 62 -39.34 14.92 19.81
CA ILE A 62 -38.57 15.24 18.59
C ILE A 62 -39.37 16.16 17.68
N ASN A 63 -39.04 17.46 17.68
CA ASN A 63 -39.53 18.35 16.65
C ASN A 63 -38.79 17.99 15.34
N PRO A 64 -39.49 17.62 14.27
CA PRO A 64 -38.85 17.24 13.00
C PRO A 64 -37.89 18.30 12.46
N THR A 65 -38.12 19.56 12.78
CA THR A 65 -37.27 20.68 12.34
C THR A 65 -35.99 20.82 13.14
N THR A 66 -35.99 20.46 14.43
CA THR A 66 -34.81 20.51 15.29
C THR A 66 -33.97 19.21 15.23
N ARG A 67 -34.58 18.09 14.86
CA ARG A 67 -33.89 16.80 14.68
C ARG A 67 -32.78 16.89 13.64
N PHE A 68 -33.01 17.60 12.55
CA PHE A 68 -32.01 17.79 11.50
C PHE A 68 -30.78 18.58 11.95
N HIS A 69 -30.91 19.49 12.90
CA HIS A 69 -29.78 20.29 13.37
C HIS A 69 -28.87 19.52 14.33
N HIS A 70 -29.35 18.52 15.06
CA HIS A 70 -28.55 17.77 16.03
C HIS A 70 -27.96 16.45 15.50
N GLU A 71 -28.42 15.94 14.37
CA GLU A 71 -27.93 14.69 13.79
C GLU A 71 -26.63 14.84 13.01
N VAL A 72 -26.25 16.06 12.59
CA VAL A 72 -25.16 16.31 11.64
C VAL A 72 -23.92 16.99 12.23
N HIS A 73 -23.89 17.25 13.53
CA HIS A 73 -22.88 18.12 14.15
C HIS A 73 -21.45 17.57 14.19
N PHE A 74 -21.27 16.28 14.08
CA PHE A 74 -19.96 15.62 14.09
C PHE A 74 -19.61 14.93 12.76
N GLN A 75 -20.46 15.01 11.76
CA GLN A 75 -20.32 14.23 10.54
C GLN A 75 -19.10 14.63 9.72
N ALA A 76 -18.95 15.90 9.39
CA ALA A 76 -17.82 16.37 8.59
C ALA A 76 -16.50 16.13 9.32
N SER A 77 -16.42 16.45 10.60
CA SER A 77 -15.24 16.27 11.43
C SER A 77 -14.81 14.80 11.53
N SER A 78 -15.75 13.87 11.65
CA SER A 78 -15.45 12.42 11.73
C SER A 78 -14.92 11.87 10.39
N VAL A 79 -15.45 12.34 9.26
CA VAL A 79 -15.00 11.92 7.92
C VAL A 79 -13.65 12.55 7.60
N GLU A 80 -13.46 13.84 7.87
CA GLU A 80 -12.23 14.57 7.60
C GLU A 80 -11.04 14.03 8.40
N SER A 81 -11.25 13.64 9.66
CA SER A 81 -10.20 13.10 10.52
C SER A 81 -9.60 11.79 10.01
N PHE A 82 -10.40 10.95 9.35
CA PHE A 82 -9.94 9.63 8.90
C PHE A 82 -9.60 9.52 7.42
N SER A 83 -10.06 10.46 6.59
CA SER A 83 -9.74 10.44 5.15
C SER A 83 -8.24 10.44 4.85
N PRO A 84 -7.39 11.22 5.54
CA PRO A 84 -5.94 11.20 5.31
C PRO A 84 -5.27 9.87 5.71
N LEU A 85 -5.69 9.26 6.82
CA LEU A 85 -5.20 7.96 7.25
C LEU A 85 -5.49 6.90 6.19
N ASN A 86 -6.70 6.87 5.68
CA ASN A 86 -7.13 5.95 4.64
C ASN A 86 -6.36 6.17 3.33
N SER A 87 -6.14 7.42 2.95
CA SER A 87 -5.34 7.80 1.78
C SER A 87 -3.89 7.31 1.91
N GLU A 88 -3.26 7.56 3.06
CA GLU A 88 -1.89 7.12 3.30
C GLU A 88 -1.74 5.60 3.23
N ILE A 89 -2.65 4.85 3.86
CA ILE A 89 -2.68 3.39 3.77
C ILE A 89 -2.76 2.96 2.30
N GLY A 90 -3.70 3.50 1.53
CA GLY A 90 -3.90 3.13 0.13
C GLY A 90 -2.69 3.44 -0.77
N VAL A 91 -2.11 4.63 -0.62
CA VAL A 91 -0.90 5.03 -1.34
C VAL A 91 0.24 4.05 -1.08
N GLN A 92 0.45 3.66 0.17
CA GLN A 92 1.58 2.80 0.53
C GLN A 92 1.35 1.33 0.20
N LEU A 93 0.13 0.83 0.27
CA LEU A 93 -0.21 -0.51 -0.21
C LEU A 93 0.04 -0.67 -1.72
N SER A 94 -0.11 0.39 -2.50
CA SER A 94 0.22 0.38 -3.94
C SER A 94 1.72 0.31 -4.25
N GLN A 95 2.60 0.42 -3.23
CA GLN A 95 4.06 0.45 -3.35
C GLN A 95 4.76 -0.72 -2.62
N LEU A 96 4.03 -1.79 -2.34
CA LEU A 96 4.61 -2.95 -1.66
C LEU A 96 5.72 -3.61 -2.49
N PRO A 97 6.84 -4.01 -1.87
CA PRO A 97 7.92 -4.69 -2.57
C PRO A 97 7.51 -6.08 -3.02
N PHE A 98 8.11 -6.56 -4.10
CA PHE A 98 7.99 -7.94 -4.57
C PHE A 98 9.36 -8.48 -5.00
N ALA A 99 9.49 -9.81 -5.11
CA ALA A 99 10.73 -10.46 -5.51
C ALA A 99 11.19 -9.99 -6.90
N SER A 100 12.49 -9.79 -7.05
CA SER A 100 13.07 -9.32 -8.32
C SER A 100 12.79 -10.29 -9.47
N PRO A 101 12.31 -9.77 -10.63
CA PRO A 101 12.02 -10.59 -11.81
C PRO A 101 13.26 -11.17 -12.49
N ALA A 102 14.47 -10.76 -12.12
CA ALA A 102 15.71 -11.22 -12.74
C ALA A 102 16.60 -12.06 -11.81
N SER A 103 16.06 -12.57 -10.72
CA SER A 103 16.78 -13.35 -9.73
C SER A 103 16.91 -14.84 -10.14
N GLY A 104 17.61 -15.13 -11.23
CA GLY A 104 17.81 -16.48 -11.73
C GLY A 104 19.28 -16.85 -11.95
N PHE A 105 19.50 -18.05 -12.42
CA PHE A 105 20.84 -18.50 -12.86
C PHE A 105 21.28 -17.70 -14.09
N VAL A 106 22.48 -17.12 -14.02
CA VAL A 106 23.16 -16.61 -15.21
C VAL A 106 24.15 -17.66 -15.66
N PHE A 107 23.94 -18.18 -16.87
CA PHE A 107 24.85 -19.12 -17.50
C PHE A 107 25.55 -18.45 -18.66
N SER A 108 26.88 -18.64 -18.77
CA SER A 108 27.60 -18.30 -19.99
C SER A 108 28.10 -19.58 -20.67
N PHE A 109 28.07 -19.57 -21.99
CA PHE A 109 28.75 -20.58 -22.79
C PHE A 109 30.23 -20.25 -22.81
N ASN A 110 31.07 -21.19 -22.37
CA ASN A 110 32.51 -21.10 -22.50
C ASN A 110 32.94 -21.75 -23.82
N PRO A 111 33.30 -20.95 -24.87
CA PRO A 111 33.61 -21.52 -26.17
C PRO A 111 34.86 -22.42 -26.17
N SER A 112 35.82 -22.17 -25.26
CA SER A 112 37.06 -22.93 -25.18
C SER A 112 36.87 -24.32 -24.57
N LEU A 113 35.80 -24.52 -23.79
CA LEU A 113 35.48 -25.80 -23.16
C LEU A 113 34.26 -26.47 -23.77
N GLY A 114 33.55 -25.79 -24.70
CA GLY A 114 32.31 -26.30 -25.32
C GLY A 114 31.17 -26.54 -24.34
N VAL A 115 31.24 -25.97 -23.11
CA VAL A 115 30.28 -26.23 -22.05
C VAL A 115 29.61 -24.92 -21.59
N VAL A 116 28.35 -25.05 -21.19
CA VAL A 116 27.63 -23.97 -20.49
C VAL A 116 28.02 -24.02 -19.01
N SER A 117 28.71 -23.02 -18.55
CA SER A 117 29.10 -22.88 -17.15
C SER A 117 28.30 -21.76 -16.47
N ARG A 118 28.13 -21.88 -15.18
CA ARG A 118 27.52 -20.86 -14.35
C ARG A 118 28.49 -19.68 -14.22
N THR A 119 28.01 -18.46 -14.51
CA THR A 119 28.85 -17.23 -14.50
C THR A 119 29.15 -16.71 -13.10
N THR A 120 28.29 -17.03 -12.12
CA THR A 120 28.43 -16.59 -10.74
C THR A 120 28.33 -17.75 -9.77
N GLU A 121 29.07 -17.68 -8.67
CA GLU A 121 29.03 -18.69 -7.61
C GLU A 121 27.72 -18.64 -6.79
N SER A 122 26.94 -17.53 -6.90
CA SER A 122 25.68 -17.32 -6.18
C SER A 122 24.45 -17.36 -7.08
N PHE A 123 23.25 -17.56 -6.48
CA PHE A 123 21.96 -17.53 -7.16
C PHE A 123 21.37 -16.13 -7.29
N GLY A 124 22.10 -15.08 -6.89
CA GLY A 124 21.67 -13.69 -6.94
C GLY A 124 20.71 -13.28 -5.81
N PRO A 125 20.35 -12.00 -5.77
CA PRO A 125 19.48 -11.41 -4.74
C PRO A 125 18.06 -11.94 -4.80
N ILE A 126 17.25 -11.62 -3.79
CA ILE A 126 15.83 -11.97 -3.73
C ILE A 126 14.98 -10.74 -4.04
N LEU A 127 15.17 -9.64 -3.34
CA LEU A 127 14.36 -8.41 -3.46
C LEU A 127 15.04 -7.32 -4.30
N THR A 128 16.35 -7.34 -4.36
CA THR A 128 17.13 -6.36 -5.13
C THR A 128 17.47 -6.87 -6.54
N GLU A 129 18.19 -6.09 -7.34
CA GLU A 129 18.44 -6.37 -8.74
C GLU A 129 19.94 -6.46 -9.03
N ARG A 130 20.33 -7.31 -10.00
CA ARG A 130 21.67 -7.36 -10.59
C ARG A 130 21.69 -6.72 -11.98
N ALA A 131 22.86 -6.25 -12.40
CA ALA A 131 23.07 -5.75 -13.76
C ALA A 131 23.05 -6.86 -14.82
N ASP A 132 23.25 -8.11 -14.42
CA ASP A 132 23.27 -9.23 -15.35
C ASP A 132 21.92 -9.51 -15.97
N THR A 133 21.94 -9.96 -17.23
CA THR A 133 20.79 -10.49 -17.96
C THR A 133 20.76 -12.00 -17.89
N ILE A 134 19.58 -12.60 -18.07
CA ILE A 134 19.44 -14.07 -18.06
C ILE A 134 20.07 -14.74 -19.30
N GLY A 135 20.37 -13.96 -20.35
CA GLY A 135 20.97 -14.43 -21.61
C GLY A 135 19.94 -14.75 -22.69
N ARG A 136 20.41 -14.69 -23.93
CA ARG A 136 19.57 -14.83 -25.14
C ARG A 136 18.75 -16.14 -25.14
N HIS A 137 17.48 -16.02 -25.51
CA HIS A 137 16.49 -17.11 -25.66
C HIS A 137 16.25 -17.95 -24.41
N LYS A 138 16.65 -17.46 -23.23
CA LYS A 138 16.30 -18.10 -21.96
C LYS A 138 15.00 -17.55 -21.42
N LEU A 139 14.28 -18.38 -20.70
CA LEU A 139 13.04 -18.05 -20.02
C LEU A 139 13.19 -18.35 -18.53
N PHE A 140 12.97 -17.34 -17.69
CA PHE A 140 12.85 -17.51 -16.25
C PHE A 140 11.39 -17.37 -15.85
N LEU A 141 10.91 -18.31 -15.04
CA LEU A 141 9.60 -18.26 -14.39
C LEU A 141 9.78 -18.37 -12.89
N GLY A 142 9.06 -17.53 -12.15
CA GLY A 142 9.10 -17.52 -10.69
C GLY A 142 7.73 -17.23 -10.10
N VAL A 143 7.50 -17.74 -8.90
CA VAL A 143 6.35 -17.40 -8.06
C VAL A 143 6.87 -17.18 -6.65
N SER A 144 6.43 -16.10 -6.01
CA SER A 144 6.76 -15.79 -4.62
C SER A 144 5.51 -15.43 -3.84
N TYR A 145 5.55 -15.67 -2.54
CA TYR A 145 4.51 -15.31 -1.59
C TYR A 145 5.11 -14.45 -0.48
N GLN A 146 4.38 -13.39 -0.09
CA GLN A 146 4.71 -12.51 1.04
C GLN A 146 3.47 -12.30 1.90
N TYR A 147 3.69 -12.14 3.21
CA TYR A 147 2.63 -11.83 4.17
C TYR A 147 3.01 -10.59 4.98
N PHE A 148 2.13 -9.60 4.99
CA PHE A 148 2.28 -8.35 5.73
C PHE A 148 1.21 -8.28 6.83
N ASP A 149 1.63 -7.97 8.06
CA ASP A 149 0.77 -7.64 9.22
C ASP A 149 1.19 -6.25 9.69
N PHE A 150 0.39 -5.23 9.33
CA PHE A 150 0.73 -3.83 9.61
C PHE A 150 0.32 -3.45 11.01
N ASP A 151 1.20 -2.70 11.70
CA ASP A 151 1.02 -2.31 13.09
C ASP A 151 1.17 -0.81 13.35
N LYS A 152 1.86 -0.05 12.46
CA LYS A 152 2.02 1.39 12.60
C LYS A 152 1.90 2.13 11.26
N VAL A 153 1.60 3.42 11.32
CA VAL A 153 1.72 4.38 10.22
C VAL A 153 2.40 5.64 10.75
N ASP A 154 3.55 6.03 10.16
CA ASP A 154 4.40 7.15 10.60
C ASP A 154 4.67 7.15 12.12
N GLY A 155 4.85 5.98 12.71
CA GLY A 155 5.06 5.79 14.16
C GLY A 155 3.79 5.78 15.00
N VAL A 156 2.62 6.09 14.45
CA VAL A 156 1.33 5.96 15.12
C VAL A 156 0.92 4.50 15.18
N ASP A 157 0.62 3.97 16.36
CA ASP A 157 0.16 2.60 16.53
C ASP A 157 -1.25 2.43 15.94
N LEU A 158 -1.38 1.63 14.89
CA LEU A 158 -2.65 1.32 14.26
C LEU A 158 -3.62 0.56 15.17
N ARG A 159 -3.14 -0.04 16.24
CA ARG A 159 -3.96 -0.83 17.16
C ARG A 159 -4.53 0.00 18.31
N ASN A 160 -4.00 1.21 18.52
CA ASN A 160 -4.46 2.10 19.57
C ASN A 160 -4.06 3.55 19.26
N PHE A 161 -4.94 4.32 18.67
CA PHE A 161 -4.75 5.75 18.44
C PHE A 161 -6.04 6.53 18.72
N GLY A 162 -5.88 7.75 19.21
CA GLY A 162 -7.01 8.65 19.48
C GLY A 162 -7.34 9.52 18.26
N ALA A 163 -8.61 9.91 18.17
CA ALA A 163 -9.04 11.03 17.35
C ALA A 163 -10.14 11.80 18.07
N VAL A 164 -10.21 13.11 17.83
CA VAL A 164 -11.21 13.99 18.41
C VAL A 164 -12.02 14.63 17.30
N PHE A 165 -13.35 14.54 17.41
CA PHE A 165 -14.27 15.20 16.49
C PHE A 165 -14.89 16.40 17.17
N HIS A 166 -14.95 17.50 16.42
CA HIS A 166 -15.50 18.75 16.86
C HIS A 166 -16.94 18.87 16.44
N HIS A 167 -17.71 19.52 17.29
CA HIS A 167 -19.05 19.95 16.96
C HIS A 167 -18.99 21.03 15.84
N GLU A 168 -19.82 20.87 14.82
CA GLU A 168 -19.92 21.84 13.75
C GLU A 168 -20.67 23.09 14.29
N PRO A 169 -20.13 24.31 14.04
CA PRO A 169 -20.76 25.55 14.51
C PRO A 169 -22.09 25.76 13.81
N ILE A 170 -23.14 26.02 14.59
CA ILE A 170 -24.45 26.44 14.07
C ILE A 170 -24.50 27.96 14.08
N PRO A 171 -24.72 28.63 12.93
CA PRO A 171 -24.86 30.07 12.88
C PRO A 171 -25.95 30.57 13.83
N GLY A 172 -25.57 31.42 14.80
CA GLY A 172 -26.48 32.02 15.75
C GLY A 172 -26.85 31.17 16.97
N ASN A 173 -26.32 29.96 17.10
CA ASN A 173 -26.49 29.09 18.26
C ASN A 173 -25.13 28.62 18.78
N PHE A 174 -24.73 29.04 19.95
CA PHE A 174 -23.45 28.69 20.59
C PHE A 174 -23.61 27.57 21.62
N VAL A 175 -24.83 27.09 21.84
CA VAL A 175 -25.12 25.97 22.74
C VAL A 175 -24.53 24.71 22.13
N PHE A 176 -23.73 23.97 22.90
CA PHE A 176 -22.99 22.76 22.47
C PHE A 176 -21.77 22.98 21.56
N ALA A 177 -21.42 24.22 21.23
CA ALA A 177 -20.28 24.49 20.34
C ALA A 177 -18.94 23.90 20.84
N ASN A 178 -18.83 23.62 22.14
CA ASN A 178 -17.65 23.05 22.77
C ASN A 178 -17.69 21.52 22.92
N ASP A 179 -18.84 20.88 22.67
CA ASP A 179 -18.96 19.43 22.76
C ASP A 179 -18.02 18.74 21.77
N ILE A 180 -17.39 17.68 22.22
CA ILE A 180 -16.49 16.87 21.38
C ILE A 180 -16.84 15.39 21.50
N VAL A 181 -16.39 14.63 20.51
CA VAL A 181 -16.35 13.16 20.60
C VAL A 181 -14.90 12.73 20.61
N THR A 182 -14.49 12.08 21.69
CA THR A 182 -13.18 11.44 21.80
C THR A 182 -13.28 9.99 21.36
N THR A 183 -12.29 9.49 20.63
CA THR A 183 -12.30 8.11 20.15
C THR A 183 -10.99 7.37 20.47
N SER A 184 -11.10 6.07 20.72
CA SER A 184 -9.99 5.13 20.73
C SER A 184 -10.19 4.16 19.57
N ASN A 185 -9.23 4.17 18.64
CA ASN A 185 -9.37 3.55 17.34
C ASN A 185 -8.38 2.42 17.14
N ARG A 186 -8.78 1.41 16.36
CA ARG A 186 -7.97 0.27 15.98
C ARG A 186 -8.18 -0.08 14.50
N VAL A 187 -7.08 -0.17 13.77
CA VAL A 187 -7.00 -0.75 12.42
C VAL A 187 -6.33 -2.13 12.52
N ASP A 188 -6.93 -3.15 11.93
CA ASP A 188 -6.31 -4.46 11.69
C ASP A 188 -6.15 -4.63 10.18
N LEU A 189 -4.91 -4.56 9.69
CA LEU A 189 -4.59 -4.56 8.26
C LEU A 189 -3.58 -5.66 7.95
N LYS A 190 -4.00 -6.60 7.11
CA LYS A 190 -3.20 -7.74 6.66
C LYS A 190 -3.25 -7.86 5.15
N VAL A 191 -2.11 -8.20 4.56
CA VAL A 191 -2.01 -8.40 3.11
C VAL A 191 -1.27 -9.69 2.82
N HIS A 192 -1.87 -10.52 1.98
CA HIS A 192 -1.22 -11.67 1.36
C HIS A 192 -0.94 -11.31 -0.11
N GLN A 193 0.30 -11.44 -0.53
CA GLN A 193 0.70 -11.13 -1.90
C GLN A 193 1.40 -12.34 -2.53
N VAL A 194 0.84 -12.83 -3.63
CA VAL A 194 1.48 -13.81 -4.51
C VAL A 194 1.91 -13.08 -5.77
N THR A 195 3.19 -13.16 -6.14
CA THR A 195 3.68 -12.53 -7.37
C THR A 195 4.21 -13.59 -8.33
N ALA A 196 3.59 -13.69 -9.50
CA ALA A 196 4.10 -14.49 -10.62
C ALA A 196 4.97 -13.61 -11.52
N VAL A 197 6.14 -14.10 -11.89
CA VAL A 197 7.12 -13.39 -12.70
C VAL A 197 7.55 -14.23 -13.88
N ALA A 198 7.62 -13.61 -15.07
CA ALA A 198 8.25 -14.20 -16.23
C ALA A 198 9.29 -13.24 -16.80
N THR A 199 10.49 -13.72 -17.11
CA THR A 199 11.55 -12.94 -17.77
C THR A 199 12.05 -13.70 -18.98
N PHE A 200 12.13 -13.00 -20.12
CA PHE A 200 12.66 -13.53 -21.36
C PHE A 200 13.91 -12.75 -21.80
N GLY A 201 15.00 -13.46 -22.01
CA GLY A 201 16.23 -12.91 -22.58
C GLY A 201 16.13 -12.70 -24.09
N LEU A 202 15.82 -11.50 -24.53
CA LEU A 202 15.69 -11.17 -25.94
C LEU A 202 17.04 -11.20 -26.64
N THR A 203 18.07 -10.72 -25.96
CA THR A 203 19.47 -10.78 -26.38
C THR A 203 20.37 -11.14 -25.21
N ASN A 204 21.68 -11.23 -25.44
CA ASN A 204 22.64 -11.40 -24.32
C ASN A 204 22.80 -10.15 -23.44
N ARG A 205 22.09 -9.04 -23.77
CA ARG A 205 22.15 -7.77 -23.04
C ARG A 205 20.78 -7.15 -22.75
N LEU A 206 19.70 -7.74 -23.24
CA LEU A 206 18.35 -7.20 -23.08
C LEU A 206 17.41 -8.28 -22.58
N ASP A 207 16.82 -8.05 -21.42
CA ASP A 207 15.75 -8.82 -20.82
C ASP A 207 14.43 -8.04 -20.88
N LEU A 208 13.34 -8.77 -21.13
CA LEU A 208 11.97 -8.29 -20.96
C LEU A 208 11.30 -9.13 -19.88
N SER A 209 10.64 -8.48 -18.94
CA SER A 209 9.97 -9.15 -17.82
C SER A 209 8.57 -8.65 -17.61
N VAL A 210 7.73 -9.51 -17.04
CA VAL A 210 6.42 -9.16 -16.51
C VAL A 210 6.28 -9.70 -15.11
N ALA A 211 5.77 -8.89 -14.19
CA ALA A 211 5.40 -9.30 -12.84
C ALA A 211 3.90 -9.05 -12.65
N ILE A 212 3.19 -10.07 -12.18
CA ILE A 212 1.74 -10.07 -11.97
C ILE A 212 1.49 -10.37 -10.49
N PRO A 213 1.21 -9.35 -9.65
CA PRO A 213 0.84 -9.55 -8.27
C PRO A 213 -0.64 -9.95 -8.16
N ILE A 214 -0.94 -10.92 -7.31
CA ILE A 214 -2.27 -11.28 -6.83
C ILE A 214 -2.29 -10.93 -5.35
N VAL A 215 -3.21 -10.06 -4.96
CA VAL A 215 -3.22 -9.43 -3.64
C VAL A 215 -4.54 -9.74 -2.94
N ASP A 216 -4.47 -10.22 -1.69
CA ASP A 216 -5.61 -10.36 -0.77
C ASP A 216 -5.40 -9.37 0.38
N VAL A 217 -6.21 -8.31 0.40
CA VAL A 217 -6.22 -7.27 1.44
C VAL A 217 -7.36 -7.55 2.39
N ARG A 218 -7.04 -7.63 3.68
CA ARG A 218 -8.02 -7.80 4.76
C ARG A 218 -7.88 -6.65 5.73
N MET A 219 -8.96 -5.89 5.90
CA MET A 219 -8.95 -4.69 6.73
C MET A 219 -10.16 -4.69 7.67
N GLY A 220 -9.89 -4.43 8.95
CA GLY A 220 -10.88 -4.17 9.96
C GLY A 220 -10.60 -2.84 10.63
N PHE A 221 -11.64 -2.10 10.97
CA PHE A 221 -11.56 -0.87 11.74
C PHE A 221 -12.59 -0.90 12.86
N SER A 222 -12.17 -0.52 14.06
CA SER A 222 -13.05 -0.34 15.21
C SER A 222 -12.75 0.96 15.92
N SER A 223 -13.79 1.61 16.44
CA SER A 223 -13.72 2.87 17.14
C SER A 223 -14.62 2.84 18.37
N ALA A 224 -14.03 3.00 19.54
CA ALA A 224 -14.77 3.26 20.77
C ALA A 224 -14.89 4.77 20.95
N ALA A 225 -16.09 5.28 20.81
CA ALA A 225 -16.40 6.72 20.85
C ALA A 225 -17.06 7.11 22.16
N ALA A 226 -16.70 8.27 22.71
CA ALA A 226 -17.29 8.85 23.89
C ALA A 226 -17.57 10.35 23.67
N ILE A 227 -18.81 10.77 23.93
CA ILE A 227 -19.23 12.16 23.87
C ILE A 227 -18.80 12.83 25.17
N VAL A 228 -18.10 13.98 25.07
CA VAL A 228 -17.73 14.86 26.17
C VAL A 228 -18.53 16.14 26.02
N SER A 229 -19.52 16.32 26.87
CA SER A 229 -20.39 17.50 26.89
C SER A 229 -19.97 18.45 27.97
N PHE A 230 -19.89 19.72 27.65
CA PHE A 230 -19.50 20.82 28.53
C PHE A 230 -20.67 21.67 29.00
N GLU A 231 -21.88 21.36 28.55
CA GLU A 231 -23.06 22.17 28.79
C GLU A 231 -24.05 21.50 29.77
N SER A 232 -25.10 22.25 30.11
CA SER A 232 -26.11 21.88 31.14
C SER A 232 -26.81 20.53 30.87
N PRO A 233 -27.21 19.80 31.92
CA PRO A 233 -27.81 18.48 31.81
C PRO A 233 -29.14 18.42 31.03
N CYS A 234 -29.70 19.55 30.61
CA CYS A 234 -30.94 19.58 29.81
C CYS A 234 -30.77 19.14 28.36
N CYS A 235 -29.55 19.11 27.84
CA CYS A 235 -29.36 19.07 26.39
C CYS A 235 -28.09 18.30 26.02
N ILE A 236 -27.90 17.09 26.48
CA ILE A 236 -26.70 16.28 26.26
C ILE A 236 -26.81 15.57 24.92
N HIS A 237 -25.76 15.61 24.11
CA HIS A 237 -25.64 14.76 22.92
C HIS A 237 -25.56 13.29 23.34
N ASN A 238 -26.19 12.42 22.59
CA ASN A 238 -26.18 10.98 22.77
C ASN A 238 -25.98 10.27 21.45
N PHE A 239 -25.45 9.07 21.46
CA PHE A 239 -25.48 8.21 20.29
C PHE A 239 -26.89 7.71 20.03
N ALA A 240 -27.28 7.59 18.75
CA ALA A 240 -28.58 7.08 18.33
C ALA A 240 -28.76 5.62 18.74
N ILE A 241 -29.95 5.27 19.26
CA ILE A 241 -30.33 3.89 19.61
C ILE A 241 -31.73 3.62 19.05
N PRO A 242 -31.93 2.58 18.23
CA PRO A 242 -30.91 1.77 17.53
C PRO A 242 -30.27 2.58 16.39
N SER A 243 -29.04 2.23 16.03
CA SER A 243 -28.41 2.81 14.84
C SER A 243 -29.22 2.46 13.59
N PRO A 244 -29.58 3.43 12.75
CA PRO A 244 -30.20 3.15 11.47
C PRO A 244 -29.25 2.51 10.47
N TYR A 245 -27.95 2.46 10.80
CA TYR A 245 -26.91 1.95 9.93
C TYR A 245 -26.51 0.52 10.32
N PRO A 246 -26.19 -0.35 9.35
CA PRO A 246 -25.75 -1.72 9.63
C PRO A 246 -24.30 -1.83 10.13
N SER A 247 -23.64 -0.71 10.47
CA SER A 247 -22.39 -0.74 11.20
C SER A 247 -22.63 -1.39 12.55
N HIS A 248 -21.78 -2.33 12.94
CA HIS A 248 -21.90 -3.09 14.21
C HIS A 248 -21.74 -2.13 15.39
N GLU A 249 -22.72 -1.25 15.59
CA GLU A 249 -22.77 -0.32 16.69
C GLU A 249 -23.18 -1.07 17.96
N MET A 250 -22.37 -0.95 18.99
CA MET A 250 -22.71 -1.37 20.34
C MET A 250 -22.80 -0.12 21.20
N VAL A 251 -23.99 0.26 21.60
CA VAL A 251 -24.20 1.37 22.54
C VAL A 251 -23.94 0.86 23.96
N LEU A 252 -22.90 1.36 24.60
CA LEU A 252 -22.52 1.03 25.98
C LEU A 252 -23.27 1.88 27.00
N SER A 253 -23.52 3.13 26.62
CA SER A 253 -24.35 4.10 27.33
C SER A 253 -24.82 5.14 26.32
N ASN A 254 -25.70 6.06 26.72
CA ASN A 254 -26.14 7.13 25.82
C ASN A 254 -25.00 8.02 25.31
N SER A 255 -23.88 8.09 26.03
CA SER A 255 -22.69 8.88 25.67
C SER A 255 -21.50 8.03 25.21
N GLN A 256 -21.64 6.71 25.09
CA GLN A 256 -20.56 5.79 24.69
C GLN A 256 -21.07 4.75 23.70
N ALA A 257 -20.34 4.53 22.64
CA ALA A 257 -20.64 3.51 21.62
C ALA A 257 -19.37 2.91 21.02
N ILE A 258 -19.48 1.68 20.52
CA ILE A 258 -18.42 1.02 19.74
C ILE A 258 -18.95 0.79 18.32
N PHE A 259 -18.22 1.33 17.36
CA PHE A 259 -18.46 1.17 15.94
C PHE A 259 -17.40 0.24 15.36
N SER A 260 -17.76 -0.65 14.46
CA SER A 260 -16.78 -1.52 13.80
C SER A 260 -17.24 -1.92 12.42
N ASN A 261 -16.28 -2.02 11.51
CA ASN A 261 -16.51 -2.52 10.16
C ASN A 261 -15.27 -3.33 9.72
N ALA A 262 -15.49 -4.35 8.89
CA ALA A 262 -14.42 -5.17 8.35
C ALA A 262 -14.80 -5.67 6.95
N ASN A 263 -13.83 -5.69 6.05
CA ASN A 263 -14.00 -6.23 4.71
C ASN A 263 -12.67 -6.77 4.16
N SER A 264 -12.74 -7.49 3.05
CA SER A 264 -11.57 -8.02 2.34
C SER A 264 -11.78 -7.98 0.84
N ALA A 265 -10.69 -7.89 0.10
CA ALA A 265 -10.68 -7.95 -1.35
C ALA A 265 -9.52 -8.80 -1.86
N LEU A 266 -9.80 -9.65 -2.83
CA LEU A 266 -8.83 -10.49 -3.51
C LEU A 266 -8.87 -10.20 -5.02
N GLY A 267 -7.73 -9.93 -5.63
CA GLY A 267 -7.67 -9.69 -7.08
C GLY A 267 -6.24 -9.50 -7.59
N VAL A 268 -6.15 -9.20 -8.88
CA VAL A 268 -4.88 -8.86 -9.52
C VAL A 268 -4.52 -7.43 -9.13
N GLY A 269 -3.25 -7.23 -8.76
CA GLY A 269 -2.68 -5.90 -8.52
C GLY A 269 -2.22 -5.21 -9.81
N ASP A 270 -1.42 -4.16 -9.68
CA ASP A 270 -0.85 -3.49 -10.84
C ASP A 270 0.24 -4.35 -11.48
N VAL A 271 0.04 -4.69 -12.75
CA VAL A 271 1.00 -5.48 -13.54
C VAL A 271 2.19 -4.59 -13.89
N VAL A 272 3.40 -5.11 -13.69
CA VAL A 272 4.64 -4.38 -14.00
C VAL A 272 5.34 -5.03 -15.19
N PHE A 273 5.57 -4.23 -16.23
CA PHE A 273 6.39 -4.59 -17.37
C PHE A 273 7.77 -3.98 -17.21
N ARG A 274 8.83 -4.77 -17.37
CA ARG A 274 10.22 -4.32 -17.24
C ARG A 274 11.02 -4.59 -18.49
N GLY A 275 11.75 -3.59 -18.95
CA GLY A 275 12.87 -3.73 -19.89
C GLY A 275 14.18 -3.44 -19.16
N LYS A 276 15.18 -4.33 -19.25
CA LYS A 276 16.53 -4.13 -18.66
C LYS A 276 17.60 -4.36 -19.72
N PHE A 277 18.46 -3.36 -19.91
CA PHE A 277 19.57 -3.40 -20.84
C PHE A 277 20.91 -3.32 -20.10
N GLN A 278 21.74 -4.36 -20.23
CA GLN A 278 23.10 -4.39 -19.68
C GLN A 278 24.04 -3.57 -20.59
N ALA A 279 24.32 -2.34 -20.17
CA ALA A 279 25.16 -1.41 -20.92
C ALA A 279 26.64 -1.77 -20.83
N VAL A 280 27.10 -2.09 -19.60
CA VAL A 280 28.47 -2.53 -19.35
C VAL A 280 28.45 -3.98 -18.88
N LYS A 281 29.19 -4.83 -19.61
CA LYS A 281 29.41 -6.24 -19.30
C LYS A 281 30.90 -6.47 -19.19
N GLY A 282 31.46 -6.15 -18.03
CA GLY A 282 32.87 -6.46 -17.71
C GLY A 282 33.02 -7.87 -17.13
N GLU A 283 34.26 -8.29 -16.88
CA GLU A 283 34.54 -9.60 -16.29
C GLU A 283 33.97 -9.72 -14.86
N LYS A 284 34.04 -8.63 -14.09
CA LYS A 284 33.58 -8.57 -12.70
C LYS A 284 32.51 -7.53 -12.46
N ALA A 285 32.55 -6.41 -13.16
CA ALA A 285 31.62 -5.30 -12.96
C ALA A 285 30.57 -5.23 -14.06
N GLY A 286 29.32 -5.01 -13.69
CA GLY A 286 28.19 -4.83 -14.59
C GLY A 286 27.43 -3.54 -14.27
N LEU A 287 26.94 -2.87 -15.31
CA LEU A 287 26.02 -1.74 -15.21
C LEU A 287 24.85 -1.97 -16.18
N ALA A 288 23.64 -1.86 -15.70
CA ALA A 288 22.43 -1.94 -16.52
C ALA A 288 21.52 -0.76 -16.25
N PHE A 289 20.76 -0.39 -17.27
CA PHE A 289 19.68 0.55 -17.20
C PHE A 289 18.38 -0.19 -17.52
N GLY A 290 17.32 0.20 -16.85
CA GLY A 290 16.02 -0.39 -17.09
C GLY A 290 14.90 0.60 -16.93
N MET A 291 13.72 0.15 -17.31
CA MET A 291 12.49 0.90 -17.17
C MET A 291 11.36 -0.06 -16.78
N ASP A 292 10.63 0.29 -15.74
CA ASP A 292 9.39 -0.35 -15.36
C ASP A 292 8.22 0.51 -15.80
N VAL A 293 7.18 -0.15 -16.29
CA VAL A 293 5.88 0.44 -16.57
C VAL A 293 4.86 -0.26 -15.71
N HIS A 294 4.28 0.46 -14.77
CA HIS A 294 3.20 -0.02 -13.90
C HIS A 294 1.87 0.23 -14.63
N ALA A 295 1.18 -0.82 -14.97
CA ALA A 295 -0.14 -0.74 -15.57
C ALA A 295 -1.21 -0.74 -14.48
N PRO A 296 -2.20 0.17 -14.52
CA PRO A 296 -3.24 0.27 -13.48
C PRO A 296 -4.29 -0.82 -13.66
N THR A 297 -3.91 -2.07 -13.47
CA THR A 297 -4.78 -3.24 -13.61
C THR A 297 -5.47 -3.61 -12.30
N GLY A 298 -4.93 -3.16 -11.18
CA GLY A 298 -5.50 -3.40 -9.85
C GLY A 298 -6.66 -2.45 -9.53
N ASP A 299 -7.58 -2.93 -8.71
CA ASP A 299 -8.69 -2.12 -8.22
C ASP A 299 -8.25 -1.23 -7.05
N ALA A 300 -8.08 0.06 -7.34
CA ALA A 300 -7.66 1.04 -6.34
C ALA A 300 -8.67 1.24 -5.21
N LYS A 301 -9.99 1.05 -5.45
CA LYS A 301 -11.01 1.17 -4.41
C LYS A 301 -10.87 0.09 -3.35
N ASN A 302 -10.31 -1.05 -3.73
CA ASN A 302 -10.07 -2.18 -2.86
C ASN A 302 -8.58 -2.33 -2.48
N PHE A 303 -7.76 -1.28 -2.65
CA PHE A 303 -6.32 -1.26 -2.34
C PHE A 303 -5.50 -2.34 -3.09
N LEU A 304 -6.03 -2.88 -4.18
CA LEU A 304 -5.33 -3.88 -4.98
C LEU A 304 -4.33 -3.28 -5.96
N GLY A 305 -4.40 -1.96 -6.23
CA GLY A 305 -3.50 -1.25 -7.13
C GLY A 305 -3.51 0.25 -6.92
N SER A 306 -2.69 0.96 -7.67
CA SER A 306 -2.51 2.41 -7.58
C SER A 306 -3.65 3.21 -8.23
N GLY A 307 -4.40 2.59 -9.17
CA GLY A 307 -5.43 3.27 -9.97
C GLY A 307 -4.88 4.25 -11.00
N THR A 308 -3.57 4.24 -11.24
CA THR A 308 -2.90 5.09 -12.23
C THR A 308 -1.69 4.41 -12.83
N ALA A 309 -1.30 4.81 -14.05
CA ALA A 309 -0.05 4.35 -14.63
C ALA A 309 1.16 5.01 -13.94
N GLY A 310 2.24 4.24 -13.83
CA GLY A 310 3.52 4.72 -13.33
C GLY A 310 4.67 4.30 -14.24
N VAL A 311 5.74 5.11 -14.30
CA VAL A 311 6.94 4.81 -15.07
C VAL A 311 8.16 5.00 -14.19
N ARG A 312 9.02 3.96 -14.10
CA ARG A 312 10.22 3.97 -13.28
C ARG A 312 11.48 3.63 -14.09
N PRO A 313 12.23 4.57 -14.64
CA PRO A 313 13.61 4.33 -15.03
C PRO A 313 14.46 4.01 -13.80
N PHE A 314 15.44 3.12 -13.99
CA PHE A 314 16.39 2.74 -12.96
C PHE A 314 17.75 2.42 -13.54
N ALA A 315 18.76 2.52 -12.71
CA ALA A 315 20.14 2.06 -12.98
C ALA A 315 20.53 1.05 -11.90
N THR A 316 21.20 -0.03 -12.31
CA THR A 316 21.70 -1.04 -11.38
C THR A 316 23.14 -1.38 -11.68
N PHE A 317 23.93 -1.47 -10.62
CA PHE A 317 25.33 -1.88 -10.63
C PHE A 317 25.47 -3.20 -9.89
N SER A 318 26.37 -4.06 -10.38
CA SER A 318 26.76 -5.28 -9.67
C SER A 318 28.23 -5.59 -9.87
N TYR A 319 28.83 -6.24 -8.87
CA TYR A 319 30.22 -6.68 -8.92
C TYR A 319 30.30 -8.16 -8.54
N ALA A 320 30.84 -8.97 -9.46
CA ALA A 320 30.98 -10.41 -9.29
C ALA A 320 32.24 -10.73 -8.46
N ALA A 321 32.03 -11.26 -7.26
CA ALA A 321 33.06 -11.71 -6.34
C ALA A 321 32.53 -12.88 -5.50
N ARG A 322 33.29 -13.39 -4.55
CA ARG A 322 32.81 -14.38 -3.57
C ARG A 322 31.63 -13.85 -2.76
N VAL A 323 31.65 -12.58 -2.41
CA VAL A 323 30.51 -11.80 -1.94
C VAL A 323 30.25 -10.78 -3.02
N SER A 324 29.10 -10.85 -3.67
CA SER A 324 28.74 -10.07 -4.86
C SER A 324 27.83 -8.89 -4.47
N PRO A 325 28.41 -7.68 -4.27
CA PRO A 325 27.59 -6.50 -3.99
C PRO A 325 26.84 -6.03 -5.23
N HIS A 326 25.69 -5.45 -5.00
CA HIS A 326 24.84 -4.85 -6.03
C HIS A 326 24.08 -3.66 -5.44
N ALA A 327 23.74 -2.70 -6.29
CA ALA A 327 22.96 -1.52 -5.90
C ALA A 327 22.10 -1.05 -7.06
N THR A 328 20.91 -0.53 -6.74
CA THR A 328 19.97 0.00 -7.72
C THR A 328 19.41 1.33 -7.22
N VAL A 329 19.23 2.27 -8.14
CA VAL A 329 18.51 3.52 -7.91
C VAL A 329 17.51 3.74 -9.02
N GLY A 330 16.32 4.22 -8.70
CA GLY A 330 15.26 4.51 -9.66
C GLY A 330 14.36 5.64 -9.18
N TYR A 331 13.59 6.18 -10.11
CA TYR A 331 12.60 7.20 -9.84
C TYR A 331 11.27 6.82 -10.50
N LEU A 332 10.23 6.67 -9.70
CA LEU A 332 8.88 6.34 -10.16
C LEU A 332 8.06 7.61 -10.24
N TRP A 333 7.66 7.97 -11.47
CA TRP A 333 6.63 8.96 -11.71
C TRP A 333 5.25 8.30 -11.70
N ASN A 334 4.35 8.85 -10.93
CA ASN A 334 2.97 8.38 -10.83
C ASN A 334 2.01 9.38 -11.48
N GLY A 335 0.82 8.93 -11.84
CA GLY A 335 -0.27 9.78 -12.30
C GLY A 335 -1.25 10.16 -11.19
N GLN A 336 -2.47 10.55 -11.56
CA GLN A 336 -3.53 10.90 -10.64
C GLN A 336 -4.35 9.67 -10.24
N SER A 337 -4.61 9.54 -8.93
CA SER A 337 -5.42 8.46 -8.35
C SER A 337 -6.41 8.98 -7.33
N ILE A 338 -7.47 8.20 -7.14
CA ILE A 338 -8.44 8.40 -6.05
C ILE A 338 -7.76 8.21 -4.68
N LEU A 339 -6.72 7.38 -4.59
CA LEU A 339 -6.01 7.10 -3.33
C LEU A 339 -5.32 8.34 -2.74
N ALA A 340 -4.87 9.28 -3.59
CA ALA A 340 -4.27 10.54 -3.13
C ALA A 340 -5.28 11.70 -3.09
N GLY A 341 -6.49 11.50 -3.61
CA GLY A 341 -7.53 12.51 -3.68
C GLY A 341 -8.48 12.50 -2.48
N ASN A 342 -9.61 13.14 -2.64
CA ASN A 342 -10.71 13.06 -1.68
C ASN A 342 -11.66 11.93 -2.08
N ILE A 343 -11.64 10.85 -1.30
CA ILE A 343 -12.40 9.62 -1.58
C ILE A 343 -13.91 9.87 -1.50
N THR A 344 -14.35 10.70 -0.56
CA THR A 344 -15.77 11.01 -0.36
C THR A 344 -16.31 11.95 -1.43
N ALA A 345 -15.49 12.87 -1.94
CA ALA A 345 -15.83 13.75 -3.06
C ALA A 345 -15.57 13.10 -4.43
N GLY A 346 -14.91 11.95 -4.50
CA GLY A 346 -14.55 11.28 -5.75
C GLY A 346 -13.48 12.01 -6.57
N THR A 347 -12.76 12.95 -5.98
CA THR A 347 -11.73 13.70 -6.68
C THR A 347 -10.39 12.95 -6.66
N LYS A 348 -9.64 13.04 -7.76
CA LYS A 348 -8.31 12.47 -7.89
C LYS A 348 -7.24 13.53 -7.60
N ALA A 349 -6.12 13.10 -7.02
CA ALA A 349 -4.92 13.91 -6.89
C ALA A 349 -3.70 13.09 -7.33
N HIS A 350 -2.57 13.78 -7.53
CA HIS A 350 -1.33 13.15 -7.96
C HIS A 350 -0.78 12.25 -6.84
N LEU A 351 -0.54 10.97 -7.15
CA LEU A 351 0.16 10.09 -6.23
C LEU A 351 1.60 10.58 -6.01
N PRO A 352 2.15 10.43 -4.81
CA PRO A 352 3.54 10.76 -4.55
C PRO A 352 4.48 10.10 -5.55
N ASP A 353 5.42 10.86 -6.09
CA ASP A 353 6.55 10.30 -6.82
C ASP A 353 7.51 9.63 -5.84
N VAL A 354 8.18 8.57 -6.27
CA VAL A 354 9.00 7.75 -5.38
C VAL A 354 10.43 7.63 -5.90
N VAL A 355 11.40 8.05 -5.08
CA VAL A 355 12.78 7.66 -5.27
C VAL A 355 12.95 6.28 -4.64
N THR A 356 13.35 5.30 -5.43
CA THR A 356 13.66 3.94 -4.95
C THR A 356 15.16 3.74 -4.94
N TYR A 357 15.68 3.13 -3.90
CA TYR A 357 17.10 2.76 -3.81
C TYR A 357 17.23 1.44 -3.08
N SER A 358 18.17 0.65 -3.51
CA SER A 358 18.48 -0.61 -2.87
C SER A 358 19.96 -0.93 -2.98
N ALA A 359 20.46 -1.66 -2.01
CA ALA A 359 21.80 -2.21 -2.02
C ALA A 359 21.78 -3.58 -1.35
N GLY A 360 22.63 -4.47 -1.78
CA GLY A 360 22.67 -5.79 -1.17
C GLY A 360 23.96 -6.52 -1.52
N ALA A 361 24.06 -7.70 -0.94
CA ALA A 361 25.13 -8.61 -1.26
C ALA A 361 24.64 -10.05 -1.17
N ASP A 362 25.12 -10.88 -2.04
CA ASP A 362 24.87 -12.30 -2.00
C ASP A 362 26.17 -13.11 -2.08
N ALA A 363 26.23 -14.21 -1.35
CA ALA A 363 27.39 -15.07 -1.25
C ALA A 363 27.02 -16.52 -1.45
N GLY A 364 27.68 -17.19 -2.39
CA GLY A 364 27.56 -18.63 -2.57
C GLY A 364 28.32 -19.36 -1.45
N LEU A 365 27.59 -19.98 -0.51
CA LEU A 365 28.17 -20.81 0.55
C LEU A 365 28.60 -22.17 0.01
N THR A 366 27.78 -22.74 -0.85
CA THR A 366 28.03 -24.01 -1.54
C THR A 366 27.54 -23.90 -2.98
N ARG A 367 27.77 -24.94 -3.78
CA ARG A 367 27.21 -25.02 -5.14
C ARG A 367 25.67 -25.02 -5.18
N ARG A 368 25.01 -25.24 -4.04
CA ARG A 368 23.55 -25.33 -3.93
C ARG A 368 22.91 -24.30 -3.00
N LEU A 369 23.72 -23.53 -2.26
CA LEU A 369 23.21 -22.60 -1.26
C LEU A 369 23.87 -21.22 -1.41
N THR A 370 23.05 -20.18 -1.44
CA THR A 370 23.45 -18.75 -1.44
C THR A 370 22.80 -18.06 -0.25
N LEU A 371 23.58 -17.29 0.48
CA LEU A 371 23.06 -16.30 1.44
C LEU A 371 22.82 -14.97 0.73
N VAL A 372 21.81 -14.25 1.18
CA VAL A 372 21.40 -12.96 0.64
C VAL A 372 21.13 -11.98 1.78
N VAL A 373 21.62 -10.77 1.64
CA VAL A 373 21.24 -9.62 2.49
C VAL A 373 20.93 -8.47 1.57
N ASP A 374 19.69 -7.99 1.63
CA ASP A 374 19.16 -6.91 0.81
C ASP A 374 18.71 -5.74 1.69
N PHE A 375 19.14 -4.52 1.38
CA PHE A 375 18.63 -3.27 1.93
C PHE A 375 17.76 -2.61 0.86
N ILE A 376 16.53 -2.21 1.23
CA ILE A 376 15.57 -1.60 0.34
C ILE A 376 15.07 -0.31 0.98
N GLY A 377 15.11 0.77 0.22
CA GLY A 377 14.59 2.05 0.65
C GLY A 377 13.73 2.71 -0.42
N GLN A 378 12.78 3.50 0.04
CA GLN A 378 11.96 4.35 -0.80
C GLN A 378 11.67 5.68 -0.12
N SER A 379 11.62 6.73 -0.92
CA SER A 379 11.34 8.09 -0.49
C SER A 379 10.15 8.62 -1.29
N LEU A 380 8.96 8.62 -0.64
CA LEU A 380 7.73 9.15 -1.22
C LEU A 380 7.73 10.67 -1.05
N ARG A 381 7.64 11.41 -2.16
CA ARG A 381 7.72 12.86 -2.15
C ARG A 381 6.35 13.50 -2.11
N LYS A 382 6.18 14.52 -1.25
CA LYS A 382 4.90 15.23 -1.07
C LYS A 382 3.76 14.26 -0.70
N ALA A 383 4.06 13.27 0.13
CA ALA A 383 3.06 12.33 0.65
C ALA A 383 2.34 12.93 1.86
N THR A 384 1.11 12.49 2.07
CA THR A 384 0.38 12.73 3.32
C THR A 384 1.04 11.91 4.43
N GLN A 385 1.23 12.52 5.59
CA GLN A 385 1.80 11.92 6.79
C GLN A 385 0.82 12.04 7.94
N ILE A 386 0.72 10.99 8.75
CA ILE A 386 -0.06 10.97 9.98
C ILE A 386 0.88 11.12 11.17
N ARG A 387 0.50 11.95 12.12
CA ARG A 387 1.30 12.18 13.34
C ARG A 387 0.42 12.11 14.57
N SER A 388 0.96 11.54 15.65
CA SER A 388 0.34 11.68 16.96
C SER A 388 0.32 13.14 17.36
N SER A 389 -0.82 13.60 17.84
CA SER A 389 -1.05 14.94 18.34
C SER A 389 -1.93 14.91 19.58
N SER A 390 -2.22 16.06 20.15
CA SER A 390 -3.18 16.21 21.22
C SER A 390 -4.14 17.33 20.91
N PHE A 391 -5.37 17.16 21.33
CA PHE A 391 -6.40 18.18 21.34
C PHE A 391 -6.66 18.63 22.79
N VAL A 392 -6.70 19.93 23.02
CA VAL A 392 -7.03 20.49 24.35
C VAL A 392 -8.46 20.98 24.31
N ASP A 393 -9.32 20.43 25.15
CA ASP A 393 -10.72 20.79 25.24
C ASP A 393 -10.96 22.14 25.95
N PHE A 394 -12.21 22.56 26.01
CA PHE A 394 -12.63 23.84 26.64
C PHE A 394 -12.23 23.97 28.12
N LEU A 395 -12.11 22.87 28.84
CA LEU A 395 -11.68 22.86 30.26
C LEU A 395 -10.17 22.73 30.43
N GLY A 396 -9.41 22.65 29.35
CA GLY A 396 -7.96 22.47 29.37
C GLY A 396 -7.50 21.01 29.48
N THR A 397 -8.40 20.04 29.32
CA THR A 397 -8.05 18.62 29.33
C THR A 397 -7.46 18.22 27.97
N SER A 398 -6.35 17.50 27.99
CA SER A 398 -5.69 17.03 26.78
C SER A 398 -6.18 15.64 26.39
N HIS A 399 -6.61 15.49 25.13
CA HIS A 399 -7.08 14.24 24.54
C HIS A 399 -6.12 13.79 23.43
N PRO A 400 -5.81 12.47 23.32
CA PRO A 400 -5.05 11.93 22.20
C PRO A 400 -5.75 12.23 20.86
N ASN A 401 -4.98 12.67 19.87
CA ASN A 401 -5.49 12.97 18.54
C ASN A 401 -4.46 12.60 17.47
N ILE A 402 -4.86 12.58 16.22
CA ILE A 402 -3.98 12.52 15.06
C ILE A 402 -4.03 13.84 14.30
N ALA A 403 -2.89 14.21 13.75
CA ALA A 403 -2.77 15.35 12.85
C ALA A 403 -2.15 14.92 11.54
N THR A 404 -2.44 15.67 10.49
CA THR A 404 -1.93 15.42 9.16
C THR A 404 -0.95 16.48 8.72
N SER A 405 0.04 16.10 7.95
CA SER A 405 0.98 17.02 7.31
C SER A 405 1.36 16.49 5.94
N THR A 406 1.89 17.33 5.08
CA THR A 406 2.47 16.90 3.81
C THR A 406 3.99 16.95 3.91
N GLY A 407 4.65 15.87 3.54
CA GLY A 407 6.11 15.78 3.66
C GLY A 407 6.73 14.69 2.79
N THR A 408 7.95 14.34 3.10
CA THR A 408 8.65 13.22 2.47
C THR A 408 8.68 12.06 3.45
N ILE A 409 8.19 10.90 3.03
CA ILE A 409 8.23 9.65 3.81
C ILE A 409 9.43 8.83 3.34
N ASN A 410 10.41 8.64 4.21
CA ASN A 410 11.60 7.83 3.92
C ASN A 410 11.51 6.48 4.61
N GLN A 411 11.15 5.46 3.86
CA GLN A 411 11.03 4.09 4.35
C GLN A 411 12.31 3.30 4.09
N ALA A 412 12.72 2.49 5.06
CA ALA A 412 13.87 1.62 4.92
C ALA A 412 13.60 0.24 5.52
N SER A 413 14.09 -0.79 4.86
CA SER A 413 13.96 -2.20 5.27
C SER A 413 15.22 -2.98 4.96
N VAL A 414 15.48 -4.03 5.75
CA VAL A 414 16.56 -5.00 5.52
C VAL A 414 15.92 -6.38 5.41
N ALA A 415 16.27 -7.11 4.35
CA ALA A 415 15.91 -8.50 4.19
C ALA A 415 17.13 -9.40 4.38
N VAL A 416 16.95 -10.50 5.09
CA VAL A 416 17.96 -11.53 5.29
C VAL A 416 17.38 -12.88 4.92
N GLY A 417 18.08 -13.60 4.04
CA GLY A 417 17.56 -14.86 3.56
C GLY A 417 18.55 -15.65 2.75
N GLY A 418 18.03 -16.54 1.91
CA GLY A 418 18.88 -17.36 1.06
C GLY A 418 18.12 -18.04 -0.07
N LYS A 419 18.90 -18.61 -0.97
CA LYS A 419 18.43 -19.41 -2.09
C LYS A 419 19.08 -20.78 -2.08
N ALA A 420 18.28 -21.80 -2.34
CA ALA A 420 18.72 -23.19 -2.43
C ALA A 420 18.34 -23.79 -3.78
N ASN A 421 19.31 -24.40 -4.47
CA ASN A 421 19.04 -25.21 -5.63
C ASN A 421 18.49 -26.58 -5.18
N LEU A 422 17.25 -26.87 -5.50
CA LEU A 422 16.59 -28.13 -5.13
C LEU A 422 17.02 -29.25 -6.07
N VAL A 423 16.77 -29.07 -7.35
CA VAL A 423 17.13 -30.05 -8.39
C VAL A 423 17.30 -29.35 -9.74
N GLY A 424 18.36 -29.67 -10.48
CA GLY A 424 18.60 -29.07 -11.80
C GLY A 424 18.65 -27.56 -11.79
N ARG A 425 17.64 -26.90 -12.36
CA ARG A 425 17.51 -25.45 -12.46
C ARG A 425 16.40 -24.89 -11.56
N LEU A 426 15.84 -25.73 -10.69
CA LEU A 426 14.80 -25.34 -9.74
C LEU A 426 15.43 -24.75 -8.49
N VAL A 427 15.09 -23.48 -8.19
CA VAL A 427 15.60 -22.74 -7.04
C VAL A 427 14.46 -22.38 -6.11
N PHE A 428 14.63 -22.69 -4.84
CA PHE A 428 13.81 -22.18 -3.74
C PHE A 428 14.49 -20.95 -3.14
N SER A 429 13.72 -19.94 -2.81
CA SER A 429 14.16 -18.72 -2.11
C SER A 429 13.30 -18.49 -0.87
N ALA A 430 13.92 -18.03 0.21
CA ALA A 430 13.22 -17.58 1.40
C ALA A 430 14.01 -16.44 2.05
N ASP A 431 13.30 -15.42 2.51
CA ASP A 431 13.82 -14.34 3.33
C ASP A 431 12.81 -13.83 4.34
N VAL A 432 13.29 -12.98 5.24
CA VAL A 432 12.45 -12.19 6.15
C VAL A 432 12.86 -10.73 6.00
N LEU A 433 11.90 -9.89 5.67
CA LEU A 433 12.07 -8.44 5.56
C LEU A 433 11.71 -7.79 6.90
N PHE A 434 12.64 -6.98 7.41
CA PHE A 434 12.51 -6.20 8.64
C PHE A 434 12.48 -4.71 8.31
N ARG A 435 11.51 -3.99 8.83
CA ARG A 435 11.51 -2.53 8.77
C ARG A 435 12.58 -1.97 9.70
N VAL A 436 13.32 -0.96 9.22
CA VAL A 436 14.44 -0.34 9.97
C VAL A 436 13.99 0.95 10.64
N ASN A 437 12.91 1.55 10.17
CA ASN A 437 12.32 2.77 10.74
C ASN A 437 10.79 2.71 10.72
N ASP A 438 10.15 3.59 11.49
CA ASP A 438 8.69 3.68 11.63
C ASP A 438 8.04 4.67 10.61
N ALA A 439 8.79 5.14 9.61
CA ALA A 439 8.24 6.04 8.59
C ALA A 439 7.28 5.31 7.66
N GLY A 440 6.13 5.92 7.40
CA GLY A 440 5.06 5.35 6.59
C GLY A 440 4.43 4.11 7.21
N LEU A 441 3.84 3.27 6.36
CA LEU A 441 3.17 2.04 6.77
C LEU A 441 4.20 0.99 7.19
N HIS A 442 4.26 0.70 8.48
CA HIS A 442 5.17 -0.26 9.09
C HIS A 442 4.46 -1.61 9.26
N SER A 443 5.15 -2.68 8.92
CA SER A 443 4.71 -4.06 9.15
C SER A 443 5.63 -4.76 10.14
N LYS A 444 5.11 -5.75 10.85
CA LYS A 444 5.92 -6.77 11.52
C LYS A 444 6.85 -7.46 10.51
N PRO A 445 7.82 -8.26 10.96
CA PRO A 445 8.68 -9.00 10.03
C PRO A 445 7.88 -9.72 8.95
N VAL A 446 8.23 -9.47 7.68
CA VAL A 446 7.52 -9.98 6.50
C VAL A 446 8.23 -11.22 5.98
N PRO A 447 7.69 -12.42 6.13
CA PRO A 447 8.23 -13.61 5.50
C PRO A 447 7.98 -13.58 3.98
N LEU A 448 8.98 -13.98 3.22
CA LEU A 448 8.89 -14.26 1.80
C LEU A 448 9.35 -15.69 1.52
N ALA A 449 8.63 -16.38 0.68
CA ALA A 449 9.06 -17.67 0.12
C ALA A 449 8.74 -17.70 -1.37
N GLY A 450 9.64 -18.30 -2.17
CA GLY A 450 9.46 -18.37 -3.61
C GLY A 450 10.12 -19.59 -4.23
N ILE A 451 9.66 -19.89 -5.43
CA ILE A 451 10.21 -20.95 -6.27
C ILE A 451 10.39 -20.41 -7.69
N SER A 452 11.49 -20.78 -8.33
CA SER A 452 11.78 -20.32 -9.67
C SER A 452 12.50 -21.38 -10.50
N TYR A 453 12.31 -21.29 -11.82
CA TYR A 453 12.94 -22.16 -12.79
C TYR A 453 13.43 -21.38 -14.01
N THR A 454 14.62 -21.71 -14.50
CA THR A 454 15.19 -21.10 -15.73
C THR A 454 15.32 -22.16 -16.81
N PHE A 455 14.67 -21.93 -17.95
CA PHE A 455 14.70 -22.80 -19.15
C PHE A 455 15.88 -22.52 -20.06
#